data_0eb3a29244351cec922b1de9d95cbd95
#
_entry.id   0eb3a29244351cec922b1de9d95cbd95
#
_cell.length_a   1.000
_cell.length_b   1.000
_cell.length_c   1.000
_cell.angle_alpha   90.00
_cell.angle_beta   90.00
_cell.angle_gamma   90.00
#
_symmetry.space_group_name_H-M   'P 1'
#
loop_
_entity.id
_entity.type
_entity.pdbx_description
1 polymer ?
#
loop_
_entity_poly.entity_id
_entity_poly.type
_entity_poly.pdbx_seq_one_letter_code
_entity_poly.pdbx_strand_id
1 'polypeptide(L)'
;VPKAALAHMKGRVNRYPSKAFCTEPYWSGIIADTNPPEDDHWIFKDFEEKQLESYRMIKQPPGLIKDDDGFWQRNPSADNANNLPLDYYLKLAEGQTEEFVKVFCLGHYGSVGFGKKVFPEFNSDLHAVDTLQAIQGDPLYIAWDFGLTPACVVTQLSPRGQLLVLKEYVGDGMGIRTFAESIVIPGIMKDFPYCKVGKSVGDPAGNARNEIMEEMSCIGELNSLGIETISARTNDIDPRLGSIRFFLNRMVD
;
A
#
# COMPACT_ATOMS: atom_id res chain seq x y z
N VAL A 1 -10.96 3.74 11.72
CA VAL A 1 -11.60 5.09 11.81
C VAL A 1 -10.96 5.97 10.73
N PRO A 2 -11.75 6.67 9.88
CA PRO A 2 -11.19 7.59 8.89
C PRO A 2 -10.40 8.73 9.56
N LYS A 3 -9.28 9.15 8.97
CA LYS A 3 -8.46 10.26 9.49
C LYS A 3 -9.27 11.56 9.62
N ALA A 4 -10.23 11.78 8.73
CA ALA A 4 -11.14 12.93 8.80
C ALA A 4 -11.95 12.97 10.10
N ALA A 5 -12.39 11.82 10.63
CA ALA A 5 -13.11 11.77 11.89
C ALA A 5 -12.23 12.27 13.06
N LEU A 6 -10.95 11.89 13.09
CA LEU A 6 -10.01 12.41 14.08
C LEU A 6 -9.87 13.95 13.99
N ALA A 7 -9.82 14.51 12.80
CA ALA A 7 -9.77 15.96 12.60
C ALA A 7 -11.00 16.67 13.18
N HIS A 8 -12.20 16.11 12.96
CA HIS A 8 -13.43 16.64 13.57
C HIS A 8 -13.44 16.52 15.09
N MET A 9 -12.95 15.40 15.64
CA MET A 9 -12.85 15.20 17.09
C MET A 9 -11.88 16.21 17.72
N LYS A 10 -10.71 16.44 17.11
CA LYS A 10 -9.74 17.47 17.56
C LYS A 10 -10.37 18.85 17.69
N GLY A 11 -11.23 19.24 16.77
CA GLY A 11 -11.95 20.49 16.83
C GLY A 11 -12.97 20.59 17.97
N ARG A 12 -13.23 19.52 18.72
CA ARG A 12 -14.13 19.47 19.88
C ARG A 12 -13.39 19.45 21.21
N VAL A 13 -12.14 19.04 21.23
CA VAL A 13 -11.30 19.01 22.44
C VAL A 13 -11.07 20.42 22.94
N ASN A 14 -11.01 20.62 24.26
CA ASN A 14 -10.85 21.91 24.95
C ASN A 14 -12.03 22.90 24.81
N ARG A 15 -13.18 22.48 24.30
CA ARG A 15 -14.36 23.35 24.24
C ARG A 15 -15.19 23.34 25.53
N TYR A 16 -15.08 22.27 26.29
CA TYR A 16 -15.79 22.11 27.56
C TYR A 16 -14.86 21.46 28.61
N PRO A 17 -14.93 21.83 29.87
CA PRO A 17 -15.72 22.95 30.41
C PRO A 17 -15.24 24.32 29.88
N SER A 18 -16.15 25.29 29.80
CA SER A 18 -15.75 26.63 29.38
C SER A 18 -14.84 27.27 30.42
N LYS A 19 -13.98 28.18 30.00
CA LYS A 19 -13.04 28.91 30.91
C LYS A 19 -13.75 29.66 32.07
N ALA A 20 -15.06 29.93 31.93
CA ALA A 20 -15.86 30.50 32.99
C ALA A 20 -16.08 29.53 34.17
N PHE A 21 -16.04 28.22 33.92
CA PHE A 21 -16.26 27.20 34.94
C PHE A 21 -15.00 26.49 35.38
N CYS A 22 -14.00 26.42 34.49
CA CYS A 22 -12.73 25.76 34.75
C CYS A 22 -11.62 26.41 33.91
N THR A 23 -10.66 27.05 34.56
CA THR A 23 -9.55 27.71 33.85
C THR A 23 -8.57 26.72 33.25
N GLU A 24 -8.34 25.59 33.92
CA GLU A 24 -7.42 24.54 33.48
C GLU A 24 -8.04 23.15 33.75
N PRO A 25 -8.53 22.43 32.73
CA PRO A 25 -8.98 21.07 32.92
C PRO A 25 -7.79 20.18 33.31
N TYR A 26 -8.03 19.23 34.21
CA TYR A 26 -7.02 18.27 34.64
C TYR A 26 -6.41 17.48 33.46
N TRP A 27 -7.22 17.13 32.49
CA TRP A 27 -6.79 16.50 31.26
C TRP A 27 -7.74 16.84 30.12
N SER A 28 -7.18 16.91 28.91
CA SER A 28 -7.96 17.12 27.68
C SER A 28 -7.29 16.43 26.51
N GLY A 29 -8.04 15.58 25.83
CA GLY A 29 -7.50 14.82 24.69
C GLY A 29 -8.52 13.88 24.07
N ILE A 30 -8.04 13.01 23.21
CA ILE A 30 -8.80 11.92 22.56
C ILE A 30 -8.10 10.63 22.90
N ILE A 31 -8.85 9.68 23.44
CA ILE A 31 -8.40 8.31 23.62
C ILE A 31 -9.19 7.44 22.63
N ALA A 32 -8.51 6.60 21.91
CA ALA A 32 -9.11 5.64 20.99
C ALA A 32 -8.35 4.32 21.05
N ASP A 33 -9.07 3.23 20.85
CA ASP A 33 -8.50 1.89 20.72
C ASP A 33 -8.81 1.34 19.33
N THR A 34 -7.94 0.48 18.85
CA THR A 34 -8.10 -0.21 17.56
C THR A 34 -7.21 -1.45 17.54
N ASN A 35 -7.61 -2.47 16.80
CA ASN A 35 -6.66 -3.49 16.39
C ASN A 35 -5.59 -2.87 15.48
N PRO A 36 -4.36 -3.43 15.45
CA PRO A 36 -3.32 -2.94 14.56
C PRO A 36 -3.82 -2.91 13.12
N PRO A 37 -3.75 -1.76 12.45
CA PRO A 37 -4.12 -1.66 11.04
C PRO A 37 -2.99 -2.15 10.13
N GLU A 38 -3.15 -1.97 8.83
CA GLU A 38 -2.08 -2.12 7.86
C GLU A 38 -1.02 -1.03 8.04
N ASP A 39 0.20 -1.29 7.59
CA ASP A 39 1.35 -0.37 7.72
C ASP A 39 1.24 0.87 6.81
N ASP A 40 0.42 0.82 5.76
CA ASP A 40 0.08 1.98 4.94
C ASP A 40 -0.99 2.90 5.55
N HIS A 41 -1.66 2.45 6.63
CA HIS A 41 -2.72 3.19 7.28
C HIS A 41 -2.19 4.45 7.99
N TRP A 42 -3.01 5.52 8.03
CA TRP A 42 -2.63 6.80 8.63
C TRP A 42 -2.22 6.71 10.12
N ILE A 43 -2.74 5.71 10.87
CA ILE A 43 -2.35 5.49 12.27
C ILE A 43 -0.87 5.12 12.32
N PHE A 44 -0.42 4.14 11.53
CA PHE A 44 0.99 3.78 11.46
C PHE A 44 1.85 4.98 11.06
N LYS A 45 1.48 5.66 9.96
CA LYS A 45 2.22 6.81 9.44
C LYS A 45 2.33 7.97 10.43
N ASP A 46 1.28 8.29 11.16
CA ASP A 46 1.28 9.46 12.05
C ASP A 46 1.84 9.15 13.45
N PHE A 47 1.65 7.92 13.98
CA PHE A 47 2.08 7.53 15.32
C PHE A 47 3.45 6.85 15.35
N GLU A 48 3.81 6.03 14.36
CA GLU A 48 5.05 5.26 14.32
C GLU A 48 6.14 5.93 13.46
N GLU A 49 5.80 6.30 12.23
CA GLU A 49 6.79 6.91 11.33
C GLU A 49 7.07 8.37 11.66
N LYS A 50 6.01 9.21 11.71
CA LYS A 50 6.18 10.66 11.96
C LYS A 50 6.35 11.00 13.42
N GLN A 51 5.83 10.16 14.32
CA GLN A 51 5.88 10.35 15.77
C GLN A 51 5.48 11.76 16.20
N LEU A 52 4.31 12.21 15.77
CA LEU A 52 3.83 13.56 16.05
C LEU A 52 3.82 13.84 17.55
N GLU A 53 4.38 14.97 17.98
CA GLU A 53 4.67 15.32 19.38
C GLU A 53 3.44 15.18 20.31
N SER A 54 2.25 15.54 19.83
CA SER A 54 1.01 15.44 20.60
C SER A 54 0.34 14.07 20.57
N TYR A 55 0.94 13.08 19.88
CA TYR A 55 0.38 11.74 19.73
C TYR A 55 1.12 10.74 20.61
N ARG A 56 0.38 9.84 21.24
CA ARG A 56 0.93 8.74 22.02
C ARG A 56 0.31 7.45 21.58
N MET A 57 1.16 6.46 21.27
CA MET A 57 0.75 5.10 21.01
C MET A 57 1.04 4.24 22.24
N ILE A 58 0.05 3.50 22.70
CA ILE A 58 0.19 2.48 23.75
C ILE A 58 -0.11 1.15 23.09
N LYS A 59 0.88 0.27 23.07
CA LYS A 59 0.72 -1.10 22.54
C LYS A 59 0.50 -2.07 23.70
N GLN A 60 -0.55 -2.86 23.59
CA GLN A 60 -0.79 -3.93 24.53
C GLN A 60 0.19 -5.09 24.28
N PRO A 61 0.65 -5.79 25.33
CA PRO A 61 1.39 -7.02 25.16
C PRO A 61 0.58 -8.05 24.35
N PRO A 62 1.24 -8.91 23.55
CA PRO A 62 0.56 -9.93 22.76
C PRO A 62 -0.25 -10.88 23.64
N GLY A 63 -1.38 -11.37 23.13
CA GLY A 63 -2.22 -12.36 23.81
C GLY A 63 -1.63 -13.76 23.82
N LEU A 64 -0.77 -14.07 22.82
CA LEU A 64 -0.04 -15.32 22.68
C LEU A 64 1.47 -15.10 22.64
N ILE A 65 2.22 -16.06 23.14
CA ILE A 65 3.67 -16.18 22.99
C ILE A 65 3.99 -17.61 22.55
N LYS A 66 5.18 -17.85 22.01
CA LYS A 66 5.67 -19.21 21.76
C LYS A 66 6.47 -19.69 22.96
N ASP A 67 6.31 -20.98 23.31
CA ASP A 67 7.19 -21.67 24.25
C ASP A 67 8.51 -22.08 23.57
N ASP A 68 9.38 -22.75 24.34
CA ASP A 68 10.71 -23.19 23.88
C ASP A 68 10.61 -24.22 22.73
N ASP A 69 9.50 -24.96 22.64
CA ASP A 69 9.22 -25.94 21.60
C ASP A 69 8.51 -25.31 20.37
N GLY A 70 8.21 -24.01 20.42
CA GLY A 70 7.56 -23.25 19.35
C GLY A 70 6.03 -23.33 19.32
N PHE A 71 5.40 -23.92 20.33
CA PHE A 71 3.95 -23.98 20.46
C PHE A 71 3.38 -22.71 21.05
N TRP A 72 2.17 -22.33 20.58
CA TRP A 72 1.46 -21.18 21.12
C TRP A 72 0.95 -21.44 22.53
N GLN A 73 1.23 -20.52 23.42
CA GLN A 73 0.68 -20.48 24.77
C GLN A 73 0.17 -19.08 25.11
N ARG A 74 -0.75 -19.00 26.07
CA ARG A 74 -1.25 -17.74 26.59
C ARG A 74 -0.10 -16.92 27.18
N ASN A 75 -0.03 -15.65 26.82
CA ASN A 75 0.87 -14.71 27.45
C ASN A 75 0.31 -14.27 28.82
N PRO A 76 0.97 -14.59 29.93
CA PRO A 76 0.51 -14.17 31.26
C PRO A 76 0.60 -12.66 31.49
N SER A 77 1.41 -11.96 30.68
CA SER A 77 1.59 -10.50 30.75
C SER A 77 0.62 -9.73 29.84
N ALA A 78 -0.26 -10.43 29.11
CA ALA A 78 -1.26 -9.75 28.28
C ALA A 78 -2.23 -8.95 29.16
N ASP A 79 -2.53 -7.74 28.74
CA ASP A 79 -3.55 -6.93 29.39
C ASP A 79 -4.89 -7.64 29.35
N ASN A 80 -5.70 -7.45 30.39
CA ASN A 80 -7.00 -8.10 30.53
C ASN A 80 -6.98 -9.65 30.56
N ALA A 81 -5.81 -10.29 30.54
CA ALA A 81 -5.69 -11.75 30.52
C ALA A 81 -6.42 -12.43 31.69
N ASN A 82 -6.43 -11.80 32.85
CA ASN A 82 -7.09 -12.35 34.06
C ASN A 82 -8.63 -12.30 34.00
N ASN A 83 -9.20 -11.52 33.10
CA ASN A 83 -10.65 -11.40 32.90
C ASN A 83 -11.16 -12.29 31.76
N LEU A 84 -10.26 -12.97 31.04
CA LEU A 84 -10.58 -13.83 29.91
C LEU A 84 -10.38 -15.31 30.28
N PRO A 85 -11.14 -16.24 29.66
CA PRO A 85 -10.88 -17.66 29.78
C PRO A 85 -9.41 -17.99 29.44
N LEU A 86 -8.82 -18.98 30.12
CA LEU A 86 -7.42 -19.34 29.95
C LEU A 86 -7.04 -19.71 28.50
N ASP A 87 -7.99 -20.26 27.76
CA ASP A 87 -7.84 -20.72 26.38
C ASP A 87 -8.37 -19.71 25.34
N TYR A 88 -8.76 -18.51 25.76
CA TYR A 88 -9.40 -17.52 24.89
C TYR A 88 -8.60 -17.25 23.59
N TYR A 89 -7.34 -16.87 23.71
CA TYR A 89 -6.50 -16.57 22.55
C TYR A 89 -6.12 -17.81 21.75
N LEU A 90 -5.99 -18.97 22.39
CA LEU A 90 -5.74 -20.24 21.68
C LEU A 90 -6.93 -20.62 20.81
N LYS A 91 -8.14 -20.51 21.35
CA LYS A 91 -9.38 -20.72 20.59
C LYS A 91 -9.59 -19.67 19.50
N LEU A 92 -9.21 -18.42 19.77
CA LEU A 92 -9.27 -17.36 18.77
C LEU A 92 -8.34 -17.63 17.58
N ALA A 93 -7.19 -18.22 17.82
CA ALA A 93 -6.20 -18.57 16.80
C ALA A 93 -6.52 -19.87 16.06
N GLU A 94 -7.34 -20.75 16.64
CA GLU A 94 -7.64 -22.07 16.09
C GLU A 94 -8.28 -21.97 14.72
N GLY A 95 -7.69 -22.61 13.69
CA GLY A 95 -8.19 -22.61 12.32
C GLY A 95 -8.05 -21.26 11.57
N GLN A 96 -7.41 -20.28 12.16
CA GLN A 96 -7.19 -18.98 11.53
C GLN A 96 -5.89 -18.93 10.71
N THR A 97 -5.81 -17.94 9.83
CA THR A 97 -4.58 -17.69 9.06
C THR A 97 -3.48 -17.12 9.95
N GLU A 98 -2.24 -17.25 9.52
CA GLU A 98 -1.09 -16.71 10.23
C GLU A 98 -1.19 -15.18 10.37
N GLU A 99 -1.69 -14.50 9.35
CA GLU A 99 -1.94 -13.06 9.36
C GLU A 99 -3.00 -12.65 10.39
N PHE A 100 -4.06 -13.45 10.53
CA PHE A 100 -5.07 -13.21 11.56
C PHE A 100 -4.45 -13.32 12.97
N VAL A 101 -3.69 -14.36 13.22
CA VAL A 101 -2.98 -14.55 14.50
C VAL A 101 -2.02 -13.40 14.76
N LYS A 102 -1.27 -12.97 13.74
CA LYS A 102 -0.32 -11.85 13.82
C LYS A 102 -1.01 -10.55 14.27
N VAL A 103 -2.16 -10.23 13.70
CA VAL A 103 -2.89 -8.98 14.00
C VAL A 103 -3.67 -9.10 15.31
N PHE A 104 -4.51 -10.13 15.47
CA PHE A 104 -5.48 -10.19 16.57
C PHE A 104 -4.95 -10.84 17.84
N CYS A 105 -3.92 -11.68 17.74
CA CYS A 105 -3.34 -12.35 18.91
C CYS A 105 -1.97 -11.80 19.30
N LEU A 106 -1.16 -11.35 18.34
CA LEU A 106 0.17 -10.82 18.60
C LEU A 106 0.24 -9.29 18.62
N GLY A 107 -0.79 -8.59 18.14
CA GLY A 107 -0.84 -7.14 18.11
C GLY A 107 0.13 -6.50 17.11
N HIS A 108 0.52 -7.22 16.07
CA HIS A 108 1.41 -6.72 15.02
C HIS A 108 0.61 -6.04 13.92
N TYR A 109 1.21 -5.05 13.27
CA TYR A 109 0.65 -4.48 12.05
C TYR A 109 0.55 -5.53 10.95
N GLY A 110 -0.52 -5.50 10.18
CA GLY A 110 -0.73 -6.43 9.08
C GLY A 110 -2.11 -6.31 8.45
N SER A 111 -2.27 -6.88 7.27
CA SER A 111 -3.55 -6.96 6.58
C SER A 111 -4.26 -8.27 6.90
N VAL A 112 -5.41 -8.17 7.54
CA VAL A 112 -6.34 -9.30 7.69
C VAL A 112 -7.42 -9.17 6.62
N GLY A 113 -7.00 -9.32 5.37
CA GLY A 113 -7.92 -9.35 4.25
C GLY A 113 -8.86 -10.55 4.35
N PHE A 114 -10.18 -10.31 4.39
CA PHE A 114 -11.16 -11.34 4.13
C PHE A 114 -11.11 -11.70 2.64
N GLY A 115 -10.15 -12.56 2.26
CA GLY A 115 -9.99 -12.98 0.88
C GLY A 115 -8.69 -13.74 0.66
N LYS A 116 -8.66 -14.55 -0.39
CA LYS A 116 -7.41 -15.18 -0.85
C LYS A 116 -6.47 -14.08 -1.34
N LYS A 117 -5.21 -14.12 -0.93
CA LYS A 117 -4.17 -13.24 -1.50
C LYS A 117 -4.21 -13.34 -3.02
N VAL A 118 -4.20 -12.21 -3.71
CA VAL A 118 -4.14 -12.18 -5.18
C VAL A 118 -2.86 -12.83 -5.67
N PHE A 119 -1.76 -12.57 -4.97
CA PHE A 119 -0.44 -13.14 -5.21
C PHE A 119 0.07 -13.83 -3.93
N PRO A 120 -0.36 -15.07 -3.63
CA PRO A 120 0.16 -15.83 -2.50
C PRO A 120 1.66 -16.13 -2.63
N GLU A 121 2.18 -16.08 -3.85
CA GLU A 121 3.58 -16.29 -4.19
C GLU A 121 4.49 -15.11 -3.79
N PHE A 122 3.91 -13.92 -3.52
CA PHE A 122 4.70 -12.75 -3.12
C PHE A 122 5.22 -12.92 -1.68
N ASN A 123 6.53 -12.77 -1.55
CA ASN A 123 7.24 -12.76 -0.28
C ASN A 123 8.13 -11.51 -0.24
N SER A 124 7.90 -10.63 0.72
CA SER A 124 8.65 -9.37 0.86
C SER A 124 10.15 -9.58 1.03
N ASP A 125 10.56 -10.63 1.76
CA ASP A 125 11.98 -10.90 2.02
C ASP A 125 12.75 -11.35 0.77
N LEU A 126 12.02 -11.86 -0.24
CA LEU A 126 12.58 -12.33 -1.52
C LEU A 126 12.37 -11.34 -2.67
N HIS A 127 11.22 -10.64 -2.68
CA HIS A 127 10.78 -9.86 -3.83
C HIS A 127 10.87 -8.34 -3.62
N ALA A 128 11.13 -7.89 -2.39
CA ALA A 128 11.33 -6.48 -2.10
C ALA A 128 12.78 -6.23 -1.67
N VAL A 129 13.32 -5.09 -2.09
CA VAL A 129 14.65 -4.63 -1.73
C VAL A 129 14.58 -3.15 -1.34
N ASP A 130 15.39 -2.73 -0.40
CA ASP A 130 15.42 -1.34 0.08
C ASP A 130 15.88 -0.36 -0.99
N THR A 131 16.77 -0.82 -1.89
CA THR A 131 17.32 0.00 -2.96
C THR A 131 17.37 -0.80 -4.26
N LEU A 132 16.70 -0.30 -5.29
CA LEU A 132 16.75 -0.86 -6.63
C LEU A 132 17.18 0.22 -7.61
N GLN A 133 18.24 -0.04 -8.36
CA GLN A 133 18.74 0.88 -9.38
C GLN A 133 18.42 0.36 -10.78
N ALA A 134 18.11 1.28 -11.68
CA ALA A 134 17.96 0.96 -13.08
C ALA A 134 19.30 0.52 -13.70
N ILE A 135 19.24 -0.47 -14.57
CA ILE A 135 20.39 -0.91 -15.39
C ILE A 135 20.59 0.15 -16.47
N GLN A 136 21.73 0.82 -16.44
CA GLN A 136 22.04 1.89 -17.38
C GLN A 136 22.17 1.35 -18.81
N GLY A 137 21.53 2.04 -19.74
CA GLY A 137 21.52 1.65 -21.15
C GLY A 137 20.45 0.63 -21.54
N ASP A 138 19.88 -0.08 -20.57
CA ASP A 138 18.77 -0.99 -20.84
C ASP A 138 17.44 -0.22 -20.99
N PRO A 139 16.51 -0.71 -21.84
CA PRO A 139 15.25 -0.04 -22.09
C PRO A 139 14.33 -0.10 -20.87
N LEU A 140 13.58 1.00 -20.65
CA LEU A 140 12.48 1.03 -19.71
C LEU A 140 11.19 0.49 -20.36
N TYR A 141 10.43 -0.24 -19.60
CA TYR A 141 9.07 -0.65 -19.96
C TYR A 141 8.09 0.08 -19.06
N ILE A 142 7.09 0.72 -19.67
CA ILE A 142 6.11 1.56 -18.96
C ILE A 142 4.73 0.93 -19.11
N ALA A 143 4.03 0.81 -17.98
CA ALA A 143 2.63 0.39 -17.96
C ALA A 143 1.76 1.51 -17.38
N TRP A 144 0.61 1.75 -18.01
CA TRP A 144 -0.34 2.79 -17.64
C TRP A 144 -1.67 2.21 -17.17
N ASP A 145 -2.16 2.74 -16.08
CA ASP A 145 -3.53 2.60 -15.62
C ASP A 145 -4.26 3.93 -15.79
N PHE A 146 -5.42 3.90 -16.47
CA PHE A 146 -6.18 5.09 -16.83
C PHE A 146 -7.36 5.28 -15.88
N GLY A 147 -7.64 6.52 -15.53
CA GLY A 147 -8.75 6.88 -14.66
C GLY A 147 -8.61 8.31 -14.13
N LEU A 148 -9.44 8.65 -13.14
CA LEU A 148 -9.36 9.94 -12.44
C LEU A 148 -8.11 10.05 -11.55
N THR A 149 -7.54 8.93 -11.20
CA THR A 149 -6.25 8.81 -10.50
C THR A 149 -5.32 7.97 -11.38
N PRO A 150 -4.77 8.56 -12.46
CA PRO A 150 -3.95 7.81 -13.39
C PRO A 150 -2.65 7.37 -12.72
N ALA A 151 -2.17 6.17 -13.07
CA ALA A 151 -0.92 5.65 -12.57
C ALA A 151 -0.01 5.16 -13.70
N CYS A 152 1.29 5.18 -13.44
CA CYS A 152 2.31 4.72 -14.36
C CYS A 152 3.38 3.95 -13.58
N VAL A 153 3.66 2.72 -14.00
CA VAL A 153 4.71 1.89 -13.42
C VAL A 153 5.86 1.76 -14.41
N VAL A 154 7.07 2.05 -13.94
CA VAL A 154 8.31 1.94 -14.71
C VAL A 154 9.05 0.68 -14.31
N THR A 155 9.38 -0.15 -15.28
CA THR A 155 10.04 -1.44 -15.06
C THR A 155 11.21 -1.64 -16.03
N GLN A 156 12.07 -2.59 -15.71
CA GLN A 156 13.07 -3.16 -16.62
C GLN A 156 13.05 -4.68 -16.54
N LEU A 157 13.53 -5.32 -17.59
CA LEU A 157 13.79 -6.76 -17.58
C LEU A 157 15.32 -6.93 -17.53
N SER A 158 15.85 -7.49 -16.44
CA SER A 158 17.28 -7.73 -16.31
C SER A 158 17.79 -8.76 -17.34
N PRO A 159 19.08 -8.79 -17.67
CA PRO A 159 19.65 -9.83 -18.53
C PRO A 159 19.43 -11.26 -18.01
N ARG A 160 19.22 -11.41 -16.71
CA ARG A 160 18.86 -12.68 -16.08
C ARG A 160 17.36 -12.98 -16.17
N GLY A 161 16.54 -12.08 -16.72
CA GLY A 161 15.10 -12.23 -16.89
C GLY A 161 14.28 -11.91 -15.63
N GLN A 162 14.81 -11.15 -14.69
CA GLN A 162 14.08 -10.63 -13.55
C GLN A 162 13.28 -9.38 -13.98
N LEU A 163 12.05 -9.26 -13.53
CA LEU A 163 11.26 -8.04 -13.67
C LEU A 163 11.62 -7.10 -12.51
N LEU A 164 12.28 -6.00 -12.84
CA LEU A 164 12.65 -4.94 -11.90
C LEU A 164 11.53 -3.90 -11.92
N VAL A 165 10.80 -3.74 -10.84
CA VAL A 165 9.81 -2.67 -10.66
C VAL A 165 10.52 -1.49 -10.02
N LEU A 166 10.83 -0.48 -10.81
CA LEU A 166 11.76 0.59 -10.43
C LEU A 166 11.06 1.77 -9.77
N LYS A 167 9.90 2.16 -10.31
CA LYS A 167 9.22 3.37 -9.87
C LYS A 167 7.74 3.33 -10.20
N GLU A 168 6.96 3.97 -9.35
CA GLU A 168 5.56 4.28 -9.58
C GLU A 168 5.39 5.81 -9.60
N TYR A 169 4.57 6.29 -10.52
CA TYR A 169 4.04 7.65 -10.55
C TYR A 169 2.53 7.58 -10.46
N VAL A 170 1.93 8.42 -9.62
CA VAL A 170 0.48 8.47 -9.42
C VAL A 170 0.01 9.90 -9.55
N GLY A 171 -1.04 10.13 -10.34
CA GLY A 171 -1.76 11.40 -10.44
C GLY A 171 -2.94 11.42 -9.48
N ASP A 172 -3.44 12.62 -9.19
CA ASP A 172 -4.64 12.81 -8.39
C ASP A 172 -5.55 13.85 -9.05
N GLY A 173 -6.76 13.43 -9.42
CA GLY A 173 -7.76 14.31 -9.99
C GLY A 173 -7.35 14.98 -11.32
N MET A 174 -6.52 14.33 -12.13
CA MET A 174 -6.00 14.90 -13.38
C MET A 174 -6.16 13.96 -14.57
N GLY A 175 -6.27 14.54 -15.78
CA GLY A 175 -6.31 13.77 -17.01
C GLY A 175 -4.94 13.22 -17.40
N ILE A 176 -4.94 12.20 -18.29
CA ILE A 176 -3.73 11.47 -18.70
C ILE A 176 -2.67 12.36 -19.33
N ARG A 177 -3.07 13.36 -20.15
CA ARG A 177 -2.15 14.32 -20.77
C ARG A 177 -1.38 15.11 -19.70
N THR A 178 -2.11 15.74 -18.78
CA THR A 178 -1.51 16.52 -17.67
C THR A 178 -0.61 15.66 -16.81
N PHE A 179 -1.04 14.44 -16.51
CA PHE A 179 -0.25 13.48 -15.75
C PHE A 179 1.07 13.13 -16.44
N ALA A 180 1.01 12.83 -17.75
CA ALA A 180 2.20 12.51 -18.53
C ALA A 180 3.18 13.70 -18.62
N GLU A 181 2.67 14.90 -18.97
CA GLU A 181 3.49 16.10 -19.16
C GLU A 181 4.10 16.64 -17.86
N SER A 182 3.32 16.61 -16.76
CA SER A 182 3.72 17.29 -15.52
C SER A 182 4.42 16.36 -14.53
N ILE A 183 4.20 15.05 -14.59
CA ILE A 183 4.71 14.10 -13.60
C ILE A 183 5.60 13.04 -14.24
N VAL A 184 5.10 12.29 -15.23
CA VAL A 184 5.79 11.09 -15.71
C VAL A 184 7.02 11.44 -16.55
N ILE A 185 6.87 12.30 -17.56
CA ILE A 185 7.99 12.70 -18.45
C ILE A 185 9.12 13.34 -17.65
N PRO A 186 8.87 14.38 -16.82
CA PRO A 186 9.91 14.99 -16.00
C PRO A 186 10.50 14.00 -14.98
N GLY A 187 9.66 13.13 -14.40
CA GLY A 187 10.09 12.10 -13.46
C GLY A 187 11.05 11.09 -14.11
N ILE A 188 10.70 10.57 -15.28
CA ILE A 188 11.57 9.63 -16.02
C ILE A 188 12.90 10.29 -16.39
N MET A 189 12.86 11.52 -16.89
CA MET A 189 14.08 12.27 -17.25
C MET A 189 15.01 12.48 -16.05
N LYS A 190 14.44 12.73 -14.88
CA LYS A 190 15.19 12.93 -13.64
C LYS A 190 15.70 11.62 -13.06
N ASP A 191 14.82 10.62 -12.94
CA ASP A 191 15.10 9.39 -12.19
C ASP A 191 15.90 8.37 -13.05
N PHE A 192 15.77 8.45 -14.39
CA PHE A 192 16.40 7.50 -15.33
C PHE A 192 17.09 8.20 -16.51
N PRO A 193 18.02 9.13 -16.27
CA PRO A 193 18.61 9.99 -17.31
C PRO A 193 19.39 9.22 -18.40
N TYR A 194 19.80 7.99 -18.10
CA TYR A 194 20.60 7.15 -19.00
C TYR A 194 19.83 6.00 -19.64
N CYS A 195 18.50 5.97 -19.43
CA CYS A 195 17.63 4.93 -19.97
C CYS A 195 16.66 5.53 -21.01
N LYS A 196 16.31 4.72 -22.00
CA LYS A 196 15.30 5.10 -23.01
C LYS A 196 14.04 4.28 -22.78
N VAL A 197 12.88 4.87 -23.07
CA VAL A 197 11.63 4.11 -23.09
C VAL A 197 11.66 3.18 -24.29
N GLY A 198 11.64 1.88 -24.04
CA GLY A 198 11.63 0.85 -25.07
C GLY A 198 10.23 0.41 -25.45
N LYS A 199 9.31 0.36 -24.49
CA LYS A 199 7.91 -0.03 -24.74
C LYS A 199 6.98 0.62 -23.72
N SER A 200 5.86 1.10 -24.20
CA SER A 200 4.79 1.69 -23.38
C SER A 200 3.49 0.95 -23.68
N VAL A 201 2.79 0.51 -22.63
CA VAL A 201 1.58 -0.30 -22.73
C VAL A 201 0.50 0.27 -21.81
N GLY A 202 -0.70 0.46 -22.34
CA GLY A 202 -1.85 0.92 -21.57
C GLY A 202 -2.96 -0.14 -21.49
N ASP A 203 -3.87 0.02 -20.54
CA ASP A 203 -5.08 -0.79 -20.45
C ASP A 203 -5.88 -0.68 -21.78
N PRO A 204 -6.47 -1.78 -22.27
CA PRO A 204 -7.29 -1.77 -23.49
C PRO A 204 -8.45 -0.77 -23.47
N ALA A 205 -9.02 -0.49 -22.30
CA ALA A 205 -10.05 0.53 -22.14
C ALA A 205 -9.57 1.94 -22.52
N GLY A 206 -8.26 2.19 -22.47
CA GLY A 206 -7.66 3.46 -22.89
C GLY A 206 -7.76 3.76 -24.41
N ASN A 207 -8.24 2.81 -25.21
CA ASN A 207 -8.59 3.04 -26.63
C ASN A 207 -10.01 3.59 -26.82
N ALA A 208 -10.87 3.52 -25.79
CA ALA A 208 -12.22 4.06 -25.89
C ALA A 208 -12.17 5.58 -26.09
N ARG A 209 -12.85 6.06 -27.12
CA ARG A 209 -13.05 7.49 -27.36
C ARG A 209 -14.22 7.97 -26.52
N ASN A 210 -14.11 9.18 -26.01
CA ASN A 210 -15.26 9.85 -25.44
C ASN A 210 -16.11 10.43 -26.59
N GLU A 211 -17.13 9.67 -27.03
CA GLU A 211 -17.99 10.03 -28.17
C GLU A 211 -18.74 11.37 -27.96
N ILE A 212 -18.86 11.83 -26.72
CA ILE A 212 -19.61 13.03 -26.36
C ILE A 212 -18.77 14.32 -26.56
N MET A 213 -17.42 14.23 -26.46
CA MET A 213 -16.55 15.41 -26.46
C MET A 213 -15.54 15.46 -27.62
N GLU A 214 -15.58 14.55 -28.58
CA GLU A 214 -14.56 14.40 -29.65
C GLU A 214 -13.12 14.31 -29.12
N GLU A 215 -12.94 13.94 -27.84
CA GLU A 215 -11.63 13.85 -27.20
C GLU A 215 -10.87 12.61 -27.69
N MET A 216 -9.57 12.77 -27.78
CA MET A 216 -8.67 11.67 -28.11
C MET A 216 -8.73 10.62 -27.00
N SER A 217 -8.53 9.35 -27.37
CA SER A 217 -8.38 8.27 -26.37
C SER A 217 -7.13 8.50 -25.50
N CYS A 218 -7.11 7.94 -24.28
CA CYS A 218 -5.94 8.06 -23.40
C CYS A 218 -4.63 7.61 -24.09
N ILE A 219 -4.69 6.53 -24.85
CA ILE A 219 -3.55 6.06 -25.65
C ILE A 219 -3.23 7.06 -26.77
N GLY A 220 -4.22 7.64 -27.40
CA GLY A 220 -4.04 8.69 -28.41
C GLY A 220 -3.35 9.94 -27.84
N GLU A 221 -3.72 10.36 -26.64
CA GLU A 221 -3.07 11.48 -25.93
C GLU A 221 -1.58 11.19 -25.68
N LEU A 222 -1.25 10.00 -25.15
CA LEU A 222 0.15 9.63 -24.93
C LEU A 222 0.95 9.59 -26.23
N ASN A 223 0.37 9.05 -27.30
CA ASN A 223 1.02 9.01 -28.61
C ASN A 223 1.24 10.41 -29.19
N SER A 224 0.32 11.35 -28.96
CA SER A 224 0.49 12.74 -29.38
C SER A 224 1.63 13.45 -28.65
N LEU A 225 2.00 12.98 -27.45
CA LEU A 225 3.13 13.47 -26.67
C LEU A 225 4.46 12.77 -27.03
N GLY A 226 4.45 11.88 -28.02
CA GLY A 226 5.62 11.11 -28.44
C GLY A 226 5.93 9.90 -27.56
N ILE A 227 5.01 9.50 -26.67
CA ILE A 227 5.12 8.25 -25.90
C ILE A 227 4.37 7.16 -26.68
N GLU A 228 5.08 6.43 -27.54
CA GLU A 228 4.52 5.36 -28.38
C GLU A 228 3.89 4.26 -27.51
N THR A 229 2.62 4.45 -27.16
CA THR A 229 1.85 3.56 -26.29
C THR A 229 0.94 2.65 -27.11
N ILE A 230 0.98 1.37 -26.83
CA ILE A 230 0.10 0.37 -27.41
C ILE A 230 -0.89 -0.15 -26.37
N SER A 231 -2.03 -0.66 -26.85
CA SER A 231 -2.96 -1.36 -25.97
C SER A 231 -2.41 -2.71 -25.53
N ALA A 232 -2.64 -3.08 -24.28
CA ALA A 232 -2.42 -4.44 -23.82
C ALA A 232 -3.26 -5.44 -24.63
N ARG A 233 -2.80 -6.69 -24.70
CA ARG A 233 -3.43 -7.73 -25.53
C ARG A 233 -4.80 -8.17 -25.02
N THR A 234 -5.00 -8.10 -23.71
CA THR A 234 -6.26 -8.53 -23.07
C THR A 234 -6.49 -7.76 -21.78
N ASN A 235 -7.75 -7.64 -21.40
CA ASN A 235 -8.18 -7.16 -20.10
C ASN A 235 -8.62 -8.29 -19.16
N ASP A 236 -8.53 -9.54 -19.61
CA ASP A 236 -8.87 -10.70 -18.79
C ASP A 236 -7.91 -10.81 -17.61
N ILE A 237 -8.48 -11.04 -16.43
CA ILE A 237 -7.74 -11.02 -15.17
C ILE A 237 -6.75 -12.18 -15.05
N ASP A 238 -7.13 -13.38 -15.50
CA ASP A 238 -6.30 -14.58 -15.33
C ASP A 238 -4.95 -14.52 -16.07
N PRO A 239 -4.88 -14.12 -17.37
CA PRO A 239 -3.59 -13.92 -18.04
C PRO A 239 -2.75 -12.82 -17.41
N ARG A 240 -3.38 -11.75 -16.90
CA ARG A 240 -2.69 -10.63 -16.22
C ARG A 240 -2.06 -11.11 -14.92
N LEU A 241 -2.82 -11.80 -14.07
CA LEU A 241 -2.29 -12.40 -12.83
C LEU A 241 -1.22 -13.46 -13.12
N GLY A 242 -1.45 -14.31 -14.13
CA GLY A 242 -0.49 -15.33 -14.56
C GLY A 242 0.87 -14.74 -14.97
N SER A 243 0.87 -13.59 -15.62
CA SER A 243 2.10 -12.88 -16.01
C SER A 243 2.93 -12.45 -14.81
N ILE A 244 2.29 -11.94 -13.76
CA ILE A 244 2.99 -11.54 -12.53
C ILE A 244 3.47 -12.78 -11.76
N ARG A 245 2.62 -13.80 -11.61
CA ARG A 245 2.99 -15.07 -10.97
C ARG A 245 4.19 -15.75 -11.62
N PHE A 246 4.32 -15.63 -12.94
CA PHE A 246 5.50 -16.13 -13.64
C PHE A 246 6.81 -15.55 -13.09
N PHE A 247 6.85 -14.24 -12.83
CA PHE A 247 8.03 -13.61 -12.26
C PHE A 247 8.21 -13.90 -10.78
N LEU A 248 7.11 -13.95 -10.00
CA LEU A 248 7.16 -14.24 -8.56
C LEU A 248 7.65 -15.67 -8.26
N ASN A 249 7.35 -16.63 -9.15
CA ASN A 249 7.80 -18.04 -9.00
C ASN A 249 9.15 -18.32 -9.64
N ARG A 250 9.75 -17.34 -10.32
CA ARG A 250 11.01 -17.56 -11.02
C ARG A 250 12.17 -17.34 -10.06
N MET A 251 12.78 -18.42 -9.64
CA MET A 251 14.09 -18.40 -9.01
C MET A 251 15.15 -18.12 -10.09
N VAL A 252 15.97 -17.10 -9.87
CA VAL A 252 17.10 -16.77 -10.74
C VAL A 252 18.35 -16.88 -9.87
N ASP A 253 19.18 -17.87 -10.17
CA ASP A 253 20.48 -18.10 -9.53
C ASP A 253 21.48 -16.97 -9.85
#